data_dc63f45376212f655ca26d55804c1455
#
_entry.id   dc63f45376212f655ca26d55804c1455
#
_cell.length_a   1.000
_cell.length_b   1.000
_cell.length_c   1.000
_cell.angle_alpha   90.00
_cell.angle_beta   90.00
_cell.angle_gamma   90.00
#
_symmetry.space_group_name_H-M   'P 1'
#
loop_
_entity.id
_entity.type
_entity.pdbx_description
1 polymer ?
#
loop_
_entity_poly.entity_id
_entity_poly.type
_entity_poly.pdbx_seq_one_letter_code
_entity_poly.pdbx_strand_id
1 'polypeptide(L)'
;FEQACTLPVTWSTTHAAVERAGLRKGFSMIVQAAAGGVGLKAVEYAQWLHASTVGTAGRPHKHAQLRATGVNALCSSRDGAALTMGVTRHMAATRSHAVLNSLSLDFIAASFALLGEGGAFEEIGKRGIWASDRHRASSTTTSYCAVALDADMALDPKWMGGVLALLAARARADAL
;
A
#
# COMPACT_ATOMS: atom_id res chain seq x y z
N PHE A 1 -7.12 11.98 21.27
CA PHE A 1 -7.34 10.63 21.79
C PHE A 1 -7.67 9.63 20.66
N GLU A 2 -8.59 9.94 19.77
CA GLU A 2 -9.00 9.06 18.67
C GLU A 2 -7.83 8.73 17.73
N GLN A 3 -7.01 9.71 17.37
CA GLN A 3 -5.81 9.51 16.56
C GLN A 3 -4.80 8.59 17.26
N ALA A 4 -4.62 8.74 18.56
CA ALA A 4 -3.70 7.90 19.33
C ALA A 4 -4.12 6.43 19.39
N CYS A 5 -5.42 6.14 19.28
CA CYS A 5 -5.94 4.77 19.31
C CYS A 5 -5.79 4.04 17.96
N THR A 6 -5.88 4.75 16.84
CA THR A 6 -5.87 4.15 15.50
C THR A 6 -4.52 4.22 14.81
N LEU A 7 -3.73 5.25 15.13
CA LEU A 7 -2.46 5.53 14.47
C LEU A 7 -1.42 4.40 14.60
N PRO A 8 -1.20 3.78 15.77
CA PRO A 8 -0.19 2.73 15.89
C PRO A 8 -0.42 1.56 14.94
N VAL A 9 -1.64 1.06 14.81
CA VAL A 9 -1.97 -0.08 13.95
C VAL A 9 -1.85 0.28 12.48
N THR A 10 -2.47 1.37 12.05
CA THR A 10 -2.46 1.79 10.64
C THR A 10 -1.06 2.16 10.18
N TRP A 11 -0.30 2.85 11.02
CA TRP A 11 1.06 3.26 10.72
C TRP A 11 2.03 2.08 10.69
N SER A 12 1.98 1.17 11.68
CA SER A 12 2.85 -0.01 11.73
C SER A 12 2.56 -0.97 10.56
N THR A 13 1.29 -1.15 10.18
CA THR A 13 0.93 -1.94 8.99
C THR A 13 1.51 -1.31 7.72
N THR A 14 1.40 0.01 7.60
CA THR A 14 1.99 0.75 6.48
C THR A 14 3.50 0.62 6.46
N HIS A 15 4.15 0.81 7.61
CA HIS A 15 5.61 0.71 7.75
C HIS A 15 6.11 -0.68 7.34
N ALA A 16 5.50 -1.74 7.86
CA ALA A 16 5.84 -3.11 7.49
C ALA A 16 5.75 -3.37 5.98
N ALA A 17 4.66 -2.92 5.36
CA ALA A 17 4.46 -3.08 3.91
C ALA A 17 5.49 -2.27 3.10
N VAL A 18 5.74 -1.02 3.48
CA VAL A 18 6.68 -0.12 2.79
C VAL A 18 8.13 -0.61 2.93
N GLU A 19 8.51 -1.09 4.12
CA GLU A 19 9.84 -1.65 4.39
C GLU A 19 10.08 -2.91 3.54
N ARG A 20 9.13 -3.85 3.53
CA ARG A 20 9.20 -5.09 2.73
C ARG A 20 9.24 -4.82 1.24
N ALA A 21 8.45 -3.86 0.77
CA ALA A 21 8.44 -3.44 -0.61
C ALA A 21 9.72 -2.69 -1.02
N GLY A 22 10.59 -2.34 -0.08
CA GLY A 22 11.78 -1.54 -0.35
C GLY A 22 11.47 -0.18 -1.00
N LEU A 23 10.31 0.41 -0.66
CA LEU A 23 9.86 1.65 -1.29
C LEU A 23 10.80 2.79 -0.97
N ARG A 24 11.20 3.56 -1.99
CA ARG A 24 12.16 4.66 -1.87
C ARG A 24 11.92 5.75 -2.91
N LYS A 25 12.67 6.83 -2.80
CA LYS A 25 12.62 7.95 -3.74
C LYS A 25 12.67 7.48 -5.20
N GLY A 26 11.77 8.01 -6.00
CA GLY A 26 11.65 7.70 -7.43
C GLY A 26 10.87 6.42 -7.75
N PHE A 27 10.50 5.61 -6.73
CA PHE A 27 9.63 4.46 -6.92
C PHE A 27 8.16 4.90 -7.00
N SER A 28 7.33 3.99 -7.46
CA SER A 28 5.87 4.17 -7.53
C SER A 28 5.14 3.07 -6.79
N MET A 29 4.03 3.42 -6.15
CA MET A 29 3.20 2.50 -5.38
C MET A 29 1.73 2.68 -5.72
N ILE A 30 1.04 1.58 -5.99
CA ILE A 30 -0.42 1.55 -6.08
C ILE A 30 -0.97 1.31 -4.68
N VAL A 31 -1.80 2.22 -4.18
CA VAL A 31 -2.45 2.11 -2.87
C VAL A 31 -3.93 1.81 -3.08
N GLN A 32 -4.33 0.58 -2.82
CA GLN A 32 -5.73 0.17 -2.89
C GLN A 32 -6.52 0.71 -1.70
N ALA A 33 -7.79 1.10 -1.95
CA ALA A 33 -8.64 1.74 -0.93
C ALA A 33 -7.94 2.90 -0.19
N ALA A 34 -7.25 3.76 -0.94
CA ALA A 34 -6.36 4.81 -0.43
C ALA A 34 -7.01 5.78 0.57
N ALA A 35 -8.33 5.95 0.54
CA ALA A 35 -9.08 6.77 1.49
C ALA A 35 -9.47 6.03 2.79
N GLY A 36 -8.97 4.83 3.03
CA GLY A 36 -9.07 4.11 4.30
C GLY A 36 -7.90 4.49 5.24
N GLY A 37 -7.98 4.07 6.52
CA GLY A 37 -6.97 4.42 7.52
C GLY A 37 -5.54 4.04 7.11
N VAL A 38 -5.29 2.78 6.73
CA VAL A 38 -3.98 2.33 6.25
C VAL A 38 -3.62 3.02 4.93
N GLY A 39 -4.60 3.17 4.01
CA GLY A 39 -4.37 3.80 2.72
C GLY A 39 -3.90 5.25 2.81
N LEU A 40 -4.51 6.06 3.68
CA LEU A 40 -4.09 7.44 3.92
C LEU A 40 -2.66 7.51 4.48
N LYS A 41 -2.34 6.63 5.44
CA LYS A 41 -0.98 6.57 5.99
C LYS A 41 0.04 6.04 4.96
N ALA A 42 -0.35 5.15 4.06
CA ALA A 42 0.52 4.69 2.98
C ALA A 42 0.83 5.81 1.98
N VAL A 43 -0.16 6.62 1.62
CA VAL A 43 0.04 7.82 0.78
C VAL A 43 1.00 8.80 1.44
N GLU A 44 0.76 9.14 2.70
CA GLU A 44 1.60 10.05 3.49
C GLU A 44 3.04 9.53 3.61
N TYR A 45 3.21 8.24 3.90
CA TYR A 45 4.52 7.60 4.01
C TYR A 45 5.28 7.61 2.67
N ALA A 46 4.59 7.30 1.57
CA ALA A 46 5.18 7.35 0.24
C ALA A 46 5.62 8.78 -0.14
N GLN A 47 4.82 9.80 0.18
CA GLN A 47 5.18 11.20 -0.01
C GLN A 47 6.43 11.58 0.79
N TRP A 48 6.52 11.15 2.03
CA TRP A 48 7.70 11.34 2.86
C TRP A 48 8.96 10.72 2.25
N LEU A 49 8.82 9.53 1.62
CA LEU A 49 9.91 8.88 0.90
C LEU A 49 10.19 9.47 -0.50
N HIS A 50 9.43 10.50 -0.91
CA HIS A 50 9.46 11.02 -2.28
C HIS A 50 9.19 9.95 -3.34
N ALA A 51 8.34 8.97 -3.03
CA ALA A 51 7.77 8.00 -3.95
C ALA A 51 6.45 8.51 -4.53
N SER A 52 6.13 8.13 -5.76
CA SER A 52 4.85 8.49 -6.38
C SER A 52 3.76 7.49 -6.00
N THR A 53 2.50 7.98 -5.92
CA THR A 53 1.36 7.12 -5.56
C THR A 53 0.24 7.21 -6.57
N VAL A 54 -0.36 6.05 -6.87
CA VAL A 54 -1.65 5.95 -7.53
C VAL A 54 -2.65 5.42 -6.51
N GLY A 55 -3.59 6.25 -6.10
CA GLY A 55 -4.61 5.88 -5.12
C GLY A 55 -5.88 5.32 -5.77
N THR A 56 -6.55 4.36 -5.13
CA THR A 56 -7.87 3.93 -5.57
C THR A 56 -8.95 4.26 -4.55
N ALA A 57 -10.10 4.66 -5.03
CA ALA A 57 -11.29 4.88 -4.21
C ALA A 57 -12.57 4.64 -5.02
N GLY A 58 -13.65 4.26 -4.32
CA GLY A 58 -14.90 3.88 -4.97
C GLY A 58 -15.99 4.95 -5.01
N ARG A 59 -15.77 6.13 -4.40
CA ARG A 59 -16.78 7.19 -4.28
C ARG A 59 -16.20 8.57 -4.58
N PRO A 60 -16.96 9.48 -5.25
CA PRO A 60 -16.46 10.80 -5.64
C PRO A 60 -15.90 11.65 -4.49
N HIS A 61 -16.58 11.66 -3.32
CA HIS A 61 -16.10 12.42 -2.17
C HIS A 61 -14.75 11.91 -1.65
N LYS A 62 -14.47 10.60 -1.74
CA LYS A 62 -13.18 10.01 -1.39
C LYS A 62 -12.08 10.41 -2.39
N HIS A 63 -12.42 10.57 -3.66
CA HIS A 63 -11.49 11.12 -4.65
C HIS A 63 -11.14 12.58 -4.34
N ALA A 64 -12.14 13.40 -3.93
CA ALA A 64 -11.90 14.78 -3.51
C ALA A 64 -10.98 14.84 -2.27
N GLN A 65 -11.23 14.00 -1.27
CA GLN A 65 -10.38 13.88 -0.09
C GLN A 65 -8.93 13.54 -0.46
N LEU A 66 -8.72 12.51 -1.31
CA LEU A 66 -7.39 12.10 -1.73
C LEU A 66 -6.64 13.16 -2.53
N ARG A 67 -7.35 13.94 -3.37
CA ARG A 67 -6.73 15.09 -4.05
C ARG A 67 -6.27 16.15 -3.06
N ALA A 68 -7.05 16.40 -2.02
CA ALA A 68 -6.67 17.34 -0.96
C ALA A 68 -5.44 16.89 -0.18
N THR A 69 -5.13 15.58 -0.13
CA THR A 69 -3.90 15.05 0.46
C THR A 69 -2.72 14.97 -0.54
N GLY A 70 -2.86 15.55 -1.73
CA GLY A 70 -1.79 15.59 -2.72
C GLY A 70 -1.67 14.36 -3.63
N VAL A 71 -2.65 13.44 -3.61
CA VAL A 71 -2.68 12.31 -4.55
C VAL A 71 -3.20 12.79 -5.90
N ASN A 72 -2.34 12.82 -6.89
CA ASN A 72 -2.68 13.31 -8.22
C ASN A 72 -3.27 12.24 -9.13
N ALA A 73 -2.85 10.99 -8.97
CA ALA A 73 -3.29 9.86 -9.77
C ALA A 73 -4.33 9.03 -9.01
N LEU A 74 -5.59 9.06 -9.48
CA LEU A 74 -6.70 8.39 -8.82
C LEU A 74 -7.44 7.47 -9.79
N CYS A 75 -7.70 6.24 -9.35
CA CYS A 75 -8.40 5.22 -10.11
C CYS A 75 -9.61 4.68 -9.35
N SER A 76 -10.50 3.98 -10.07
CA SER A 76 -11.65 3.30 -9.45
C SER A 76 -11.21 2.09 -8.64
N SER A 77 -11.84 1.86 -7.48
CA SER A 77 -11.76 0.62 -6.72
C SER A 77 -13.02 -0.26 -6.89
N ARG A 78 -13.80 -0.02 -7.94
CA ARG A 78 -15.06 -0.73 -8.21
C ARG A 78 -15.02 -1.64 -9.43
N ASP A 79 -14.03 -1.44 -10.30
CA ASP A 79 -13.89 -2.11 -11.58
C ASP A 79 -12.40 -2.33 -11.87
N GLY A 80 -12.01 -3.60 -12.02
CA GLY A 80 -10.63 -3.99 -12.27
C GLY A 80 -10.10 -3.53 -13.64
N ALA A 81 -10.95 -3.49 -14.66
CA ALA A 81 -10.59 -2.98 -15.98
C ALA A 81 -10.34 -1.46 -15.94
N ALA A 82 -11.23 -0.72 -15.27
CA ALA A 82 -11.05 0.72 -15.05
C ALA A 82 -9.81 1.03 -14.21
N LEU A 83 -9.49 0.18 -13.22
CA LEU A 83 -8.24 0.27 -12.46
C LEU A 83 -7.04 0.13 -13.41
N THR A 84 -6.99 -0.97 -14.17
CA THR A 84 -5.86 -1.27 -15.07
C THR A 84 -5.64 -0.15 -16.09
N MET A 85 -6.71 0.28 -16.75
CA MET A 85 -6.63 1.41 -17.71
C MET A 85 -6.16 2.71 -17.04
N GLY A 86 -6.71 3.02 -15.86
CA GLY A 86 -6.38 4.24 -15.14
C GLY A 86 -4.92 4.28 -14.71
N VAL A 87 -4.43 3.20 -14.12
CA VAL A 87 -3.01 3.08 -13.69
C VAL A 87 -2.09 3.14 -14.90
N THR A 88 -2.35 2.35 -15.95
CA THR A 88 -1.52 2.35 -17.16
C THR A 88 -1.42 3.74 -17.81
N ARG A 89 -2.53 4.48 -17.84
CA ARG A 89 -2.54 5.87 -18.34
C ARG A 89 -1.67 6.80 -17.50
N HIS A 90 -1.77 6.70 -16.17
CA HIS A 90 -0.99 7.54 -15.26
C HIS A 90 0.50 7.21 -15.27
N MET A 91 0.83 5.95 -15.42
CA MET A 91 2.21 5.49 -15.37
C MET A 91 2.93 5.55 -16.72
N ALA A 92 2.26 6.04 -17.79
CA ALA A 92 2.86 6.29 -19.11
C ALA A 92 3.74 5.12 -19.60
N ALA A 93 3.19 3.89 -19.56
CA ALA A 93 3.83 2.64 -19.93
C ALA A 93 4.92 2.10 -18.95
N THR A 94 5.21 2.79 -17.86
CA THR A 94 6.02 2.20 -16.78
C THR A 94 5.17 1.26 -15.92
N ARG A 95 5.81 0.40 -15.15
CA ARG A 95 5.15 -0.51 -14.21
C ARG A 95 5.33 -0.01 -12.78
N SER A 96 4.41 -0.38 -11.88
CA SER A 96 4.54 -0.04 -10.47
C SER A 96 5.63 -0.88 -9.79
N HIS A 97 6.33 -0.27 -8.84
CA HIS A 97 7.33 -0.95 -8.01
C HIS A 97 6.67 -1.69 -6.84
N ALA A 98 5.55 -1.17 -6.35
CA ALA A 98 4.84 -1.79 -5.25
C ALA A 98 3.32 -1.67 -5.40
N VAL A 99 2.61 -2.62 -4.81
CA VAL A 99 1.16 -2.59 -4.60
C VAL A 99 0.88 -2.84 -3.13
N LEU A 100 0.15 -1.93 -2.48
CA LEU A 100 -0.48 -2.18 -1.18
C LEU A 100 -1.93 -2.54 -1.44
N ASN A 101 -2.25 -3.83 -1.35
CA ASN A 101 -3.57 -4.35 -1.65
C ASN A 101 -4.42 -4.54 -0.38
N SER A 102 -5.66 -4.07 -0.45
CA SER A 102 -6.70 -4.31 0.56
C SER A 102 -8.02 -4.74 -0.07
N LEU A 103 -8.04 -4.90 -1.39
CA LEU A 103 -9.19 -5.36 -2.16
C LEU A 103 -9.04 -6.85 -2.44
N SER A 104 -10.15 -7.54 -2.64
CA SER A 104 -10.19 -8.99 -2.82
C SER A 104 -10.50 -9.40 -4.26
N LEU A 105 -10.37 -10.70 -4.55
CA LEU A 105 -10.80 -11.34 -5.79
C LEU A 105 -10.06 -10.81 -7.04
N ASP A 106 -10.78 -10.29 -8.01
CA ASP A 106 -10.25 -9.87 -9.32
C ASP A 106 -9.24 -8.74 -9.23
N PHE A 107 -9.31 -7.92 -8.18
CA PHE A 107 -8.35 -6.84 -7.96
C PHE A 107 -6.94 -7.33 -7.66
N ILE A 108 -6.78 -8.52 -7.09
CA ILE A 108 -5.46 -9.12 -6.84
C ILE A 108 -4.78 -9.38 -8.19
N ALA A 109 -5.45 -10.08 -9.11
CA ALA A 109 -4.91 -10.36 -10.43
C ALA A 109 -4.64 -9.07 -11.24
N ALA A 110 -5.58 -8.13 -11.25
CA ALA A 110 -5.43 -6.86 -11.93
C ALA A 110 -4.24 -6.05 -11.39
N SER A 111 -4.08 -6.01 -10.06
CA SER A 111 -2.96 -5.29 -9.43
C SER A 111 -1.62 -5.98 -9.67
N PHE A 112 -1.59 -7.31 -9.71
CA PHE A 112 -0.39 -8.07 -10.07
C PHE A 112 0.09 -7.75 -11.48
N ALA A 113 -0.84 -7.67 -12.44
CA ALA A 113 -0.54 -7.33 -13.83
C ALA A 113 0.05 -5.91 -13.99
N LEU A 114 -0.05 -5.06 -13.00
CA LEU A 114 0.47 -3.69 -12.99
C LEU A 114 1.87 -3.57 -12.37
N LEU A 115 2.37 -4.61 -11.72
CA LEU A 115 3.72 -4.65 -11.17
C LEU A 115 4.78 -4.80 -12.26
N GLY A 116 5.90 -4.13 -12.04
CA GLY A 116 7.11 -4.32 -12.83
C GLY A 116 7.93 -5.53 -12.37
N GLU A 117 8.97 -5.83 -13.09
CA GLU A 117 9.98 -6.82 -12.69
C GLU A 117 10.62 -6.41 -11.36
N GLY A 118 10.79 -7.34 -10.43
CA GLY A 118 11.24 -7.06 -9.07
C GLY A 118 10.23 -6.32 -8.19
N GLY A 119 9.00 -6.12 -8.67
CA GLY A 119 7.96 -5.43 -7.91
C GLY A 119 7.44 -6.22 -6.71
N ALA A 120 6.93 -5.52 -5.70
CA ALA A 120 6.43 -6.09 -4.46
C ALA A 120 4.91 -5.94 -4.33
N PHE A 121 4.25 -7.03 -3.96
CA PHE A 121 2.82 -7.07 -3.67
C PHE A 121 2.60 -7.31 -2.18
N GLU A 122 2.14 -6.29 -1.48
CA GLU A 122 1.87 -6.33 -0.04
C GLU A 122 0.36 -6.47 0.19
N GLU A 123 -0.08 -7.64 0.64
CA GLU A 123 -1.49 -7.97 0.87
C GLU A 123 -1.87 -7.71 2.33
N ILE A 124 -2.69 -6.71 2.57
CA ILE A 124 -3.27 -6.45 3.89
C ILE A 124 -4.73 -6.89 3.99
N GLY A 125 -5.34 -7.27 2.87
CA GLY A 125 -6.68 -7.84 2.82
C GLY A 125 -6.73 -9.19 3.51
N LYS A 126 -7.90 -9.56 4.01
CA LYS A 126 -8.10 -10.84 4.72
C LYS A 126 -8.96 -11.83 3.91
N ARG A 127 -9.35 -11.46 2.69
CA ARG A 127 -10.23 -12.29 1.83
C ARG A 127 -9.56 -12.58 0.50
N GLY A 128 -9.52 -13.87 0.13
CA GLY A 128 -8.98 -14.30 -1.16
C GLY A 128 -7.47 -14.16 -1.27
N ILE A 129 -6.76 -14.20 -0.14
CA ILE A 129 -5.29 -14.21 -0.10
C ILE A 129 -4.77 -15.35 -0.98
N TRP A 130 -3.81 -15.07 -1.84
CA TRP A 130 -3.24 -16.07 -2.70
C TRP A 130 -2.29 -17.00 -1.92
N ALA A 131 -2.36 -18.29 -2.21
CA ALA A 131 -1.34 -19.23 -1.79
C ALA A 131 -0.03 -18.97 -2.54
N SER A 132 1.09 -19.29 -1.92
CA SER A 132 2.44 -19.10 -2.50
C SER A 132 2.60 -19.76 -3.88
N ASP A 133 1.96 -20.92 -4.10
CA ASP A 133 2.03 -21.62 -5.39
C ASP A 133 1.31 -20.86 -6.49
N ARG A 134 0.16 -20.26 -6.18
CA ARG A 134 -0.59 -19.40 -7.13
C ARG A 134 0.21 -18.17 -7.50
N HIS A 135 0.88 -17.55 -6.52
CA HIS A 135 1.76 -16.43 -6.77
C HIS A 135 2.91 -16.84 -7.69
N ARG A 136 3.64 -17.89 -7.35
CA ARG A 136 4.77 -18.39 -8.16
C ARG A 136 4.38 -18.75 -9.59
N ALA A 137 3.18 -19.32 -9.78
CA ALA A 137 2.65 -19.62 -11.10
C ALA A 137 2.31 -18.35 -11.91
N SER A 138 2.00 -17.24 -11.24
CA SER A 138 1.63 -15.97 -11.90
C SER A 138 2.82 -15.07 -12.19
N SER A 139 3.87 -15.12 -11.36
CA SER A 139 5.09 -14.35 -11.55
C SER A 139 6.26 -14.98 -10.79
N THR A 140 7.40 -15.06 -11.46
CA THR A 140 8.66 -15.52 -10.87
C THR A 140 9.57 -14.36 -10.45
N THR A 141 9.25 -13.13 -10.88
CA THR A 141 10.09 -11.94 -10.68
C THR A 141 9.54 -10.96 -9.67
N THR A 142 8.32 -11.16 -9.18
CA THR A 142 7.69 -10.30 -8.17
C THR A 142 7.64 -10.97 -6.80
N SER A 143 7.68 -10.20 -5.73
CA SER A 143 7.46 -10.69 -4.38
C SER A 143 5.98 -10.57 -3.99
N TYR A 144 5.53 -11.47 -3.11
CA TYR A 144 4.19 -11.44 -2.53
C TYR A 144 4.28 -11.69 -1.03
N CYS A 145 3.77 -10.78 -0.25
CA CYS A 145 3.70 -10.89 1.19
C CYS A 145 2.29 -10.62 1.71
N ALA A 146 1.74 -11.56 2.47
CA ALA A 146 0.54 -11.30 3.26
C ALA A 146 0.96 -10.65 4.58
N VAL A 147 0.67 -9.38 4.73
CA VAL A 147 1.02 -8.62 5.95
C VAL A 147 0.09 -9.03 7.09
N ALA A 148 0.65 -9.61 8.11
CA ALA A 148 -0.05 -10.06 9.32
C ALA A 148 0.68 -9.49 10.55
N LEU A 149 0.35 -8.25 10.91
CA LEU A 149 1.06 -7.50 11.94
C LEU A 149 1.10 -8.22 13.29
N ASP A 150 0.04 -8.93 13.63
CA ASP A 150 -0.05 -9.77 14.82
C ASP A 150 0.97 -10.92 14.83
N ALA A 151 1.13 -11.59 13.69
CA ALA A 151 2.14 -12.63 13.54
C ALA A 151 3.56 -12.05 13.53
N ASP A 152 3.78 -10.93 12.85
CA ASP A 152 5.07 -10.24 12.82
C ASP A 152 5.51 -9.80 14.22
N MET A 153 4.59 -9.26 15.02
CA MET A 153 4.82 -8.89 16.42
C MET A 153 5.17 -10.08 17.30
N ALA A 154 4.52 -11.22 17.07
CA ALA A 154 4.80 -12.44 17.84
C ALA A 154 6.16 -13.05 17.49
N LEU A 155 6.58 -12.94 16.21
CA LEU A 155 7.86 -13.44 15.72
C LEU A 155 9.04 -12.55 16.15
N ASP A 156 8.88 -11.25 16.11
CA ASP A 156 9.92 -10.28 16.51
C ASP A 156 9.34 -9.10 17.30
N PRO A 157 9.16 -9.26 18.62
CA PRO A 157 8.70 -8.18 19.48
C PRO A 157 9.67 -6.97 19.52
N LYS A 158 10.96 -7.18 19.27
CA LYS A 158 11.96 -6.10 19.26
C LYS A 158 11.78 -5.21 18.02
N TRP A 159 11.51 -5.81 16.87
CA TRP A 159 11.16 -5.07 15.65
C TRP A 159 9.97 -4.13 15.92
N MET A 160 8.88 -4.63 16.51
CA MET A 160 7.72 -3.81 16.84
C MET A 160 8.07 -2.67 17.79
N GLY A 161 8.92 -2.93 18.80
CA GLY A 161 9.42 -1.89 19.71
C GLY A 161 10.14 -0.77 18.94
N GLY A 162 10.97 -1.12 17.96
CA GLY A 162 11.65 -0.17 17.06
C GLY A 162 10.65 0.62 16.20
N VAL A 163 9.65 -0.03 15.64
CA VAL A 163 8.59 0.60 14.84
C VAL A 163 7.81 1.63 15.67
N LEU A 164 7.41 1.29 16.89
CA LEU A 164 6.71 2.21 17.78
C LEU A 164 7.59 3.37 18.25
N ALA A 165 8.89 3.14 18.46
CA ALA A 165 9.83 4.20 18.79
C ALA A 165 9.99 5.19 17.63
N LEU A 166 10.07 4.68 16.39
CA LEU A 166 10.11 5.51 15.19
C LEU A 166 8.82 6.33 15.02
N LEU A 167 7.65 5.72 15.22
CA LEU A 167 6.37 6.40 15.21
C LEU A 167 6.33 7.54 16.24
N ALA A 168 6.77 7.27 17.47
CA ALA A 168 6.82 8.28 18.54
C ALA A 168 7.79 9.43 18.21
N ALA A 169 8.93 9.13 17.60
CA ALA A 169 9.88 10.15 17.16
C ALA A 169 9.29 11.06 16.08
N ARG A 170 8.59 10.49 15.11
CA ARG A 170 7.91 11.24 14.05
C ARG A 170 6.76 12.08 14.58
N ALA A 171 5.98 11.56 15.52
CA ALA A 171 4.90 12.32 16.17
C ALA A 171 5.44 13.55 16.92
N ARG A 172 6.60 13.41 17.58
CA ARG A 172 7.25 14.56 18.25
C ARG A 172 7.79 15.59 17.27
N ALA A 173 8.18 15.17 16.09
CA ALA A 173 8.68 16.06 15.04
C ALA A 173 7.57 16.71 14.19
N ASP A 174 6.30 16.53 14.56
CA ASP A 174 5.12 16.99 13.81
C ASP A 174 5.10 16.48 12.34
N ALA A 175 5.65 15.29 12.11
CA ALA A 175 5.88 14.70 10.80
C ALA A 175 4.93 13.51 10.52
N LEU A 176 3.69 13.59 11.06
CA LEU A 176 2.64 12.57 10.90
C LEU A 176 1.39 13.16 10.26
#